data_e7fa2e766244efdee58753b089239849
#
_entry.id   e7fa2e766244efdee58753b089239849
#
_cell.length_a   1.000
_cell.length_b   1.000
_cell.length_c   1.000
_cell.angle_alpha   90.00
_cell.angle_beta   90.00
_cell.angle_gamma   90.00
#
_symmetry.space_group_name_H-M   'P 1'
#
loop_
_entity.id
_entity.type
_entity.pdbx_description
1 polymer ?
#
loop_
_entity_poly.entity_id
_entity_poly.type
_entity_poly.pdbx_seq_one_letter_code
_entity_poly.pdbx_strand_id
1 'polypeptide(L)'
;GVRKYYLEKGKNRLTADVIDSLAESLHLWEVVNGRNPIDAESWSQNMDIRKILDCLLSYSNEFWKYPVSIFYMQYKHREDFETLFLKFLRKFFVMLLTRFLEAPTISAVKGDILKLNAQIINTYQPEFTAGFEEKKTEDKYELQAEKVRTDNLLIKPNRKVERMILKLLAYQEETQTDLLPS
;
A
#
# COMPACT_ATOMS: atom_id res chain seq x y z
N GLY A 1 5.98 -11.05 20.27
CA GLY A 1 6.01 -9.66 19.82
C GLY A 1 7.43 -9.22 19.42
N VAL A 2 7.58 -8.01 18.89
CA VAL A 2 8.83 -7.45 18.36
C VAL A 2 10.00 -7.59 19.34
N ARG A 3 9.82 -7.20 20.60
CA ARG A 3 10.85 -7.32 21.62
C ARG A 3 11.37 -8.76 21.77
N LYS A 4 10.46 -9.75 21.76
CA LYS A 4 10.84 -11.17 21.87
C LYS A 4 11.70 -11.60 20.67
N TYR A 5 11.31 -11.20 19.46
CA TYR A 5 12.05 -11.53 18.23
C TYR A 5 13.47 -10.97 18.24
N TYR A 6 13.65 -9.69 18.62
CA TYR A 6 14.96 -9.04 18.59
C TYR A 6 15.87 -9.38 19.77
N LEU A 7 15.32 -9.73 20.94
CA LEU A 7 16.08 -9.95 22.18
C LEU A 7 16.08 -11.41 22.65
N GLU A 8 15.55 -12.36 21.87
CA GLU A 8 15.43 -13.74 22.32
C GLU A 8 16.78 -14.46 22.37
N LYS A 9 17.03 -15.14 23.50
CA LYS A 9 18.16 -16.09 23.70
C LYS A 9 19.56 -15.50 23.45
N GLY A 10 19.81 -14.28 23.91
CA GLY A 10 21.14 -13.67 23.81
C GLY A 10 21.59 -13.31 22.39
N LYS A 11 20.71 -13.45 21.40
CA LYS A 11 20.94 -12.98 20.04
C LYS A 11 20.35 -11.58 19.90
N ASN A 12 21.20 -10.57 20.04
CA ASN A 12 20.81 -9.21 19.67
C ASN A 12 20.70 -9.14 18.14
N ARG A 13 19.47 -9.04 17.64
CA ARG A 13 19.16 -8.87 16.21
C ARG A 13 19.04 -7.39 15.82
N LEU A 14 19.17 -6.48 16.78
CA LEU A 14 19.27 -5.05 16.53
C LEU A 14 20.71 -4.72 16.17
N THR A 15 21.04 -4.93 14.90
CA THR A 15 22.32 -4.50 14.32
C THR A 15 22.23 -3.03 13.90
N ALA A 16 23.38 -2.40 13.64
CA ALA A 16 23.40 -1.04 13.09
C ALA A 16 22.57 -0.95 11.80
N ASP A 17 22.73 -1.89 10.88
CA ASP A 17 21.99 -1.91 9.62
C ASP A 17 20.46 -1.96 9.81
N VAL A 18 19.99 -2.69 10.83
CA VAL A 18 18.56 -2.73 11.17
C VAL A 18 18.09 -1.39 11.72
N ILE A 19 18.92 -0.75 12.55
CA ILE A 19 18.60 0.57 13.11
C ILE A 19 18.55 1.60 11.99
N ASP A 20 19.53 1.60 11.08
CA ASP A 20 19.60 2.50 9.94
C ASP A 20 18.38 2.30 9.01
N SER A 21 18.04 1.05 8.70
CA SER A 21 16.86 0.72 7.89
C SER A 21 15.56 1.20 8.56
N LEU A 22 15.45 1.09 9.89
CA LEU A 22 14.30 1.63 10.63
C LEU A 22 14.26 3.16 10.59
N ALA A 23 15.42 3.82 10.76
CA ALA A 23 15.52 5.28 10.67
C ALA A 23 15.10 5.76 9.26
N GLU A 24 15.57 5.10 8.22
CA GLU A 24 15.18 5.38 6.84
C GLU A 24 13.67 5.19 6.60
N SER A 25 13.07 4.18 7.23
CA SER A 25 11.61 3.97 7.11
C SER A 25 10.78 5.10 7.72
N LEU A 26 11.36 5.91 8.61
CA LEU A 26 10.69 7.11 9.15
C LEU A 26 10.42 8.14 8.07
N HIS A 27 11.31 8.29 7.08
CA HIS A 27 11.09 9.21 5.95
C HIS A 27 9.82 8.85 5.17
N LEU A 28 9.59 7.56 4.90
CA LEU A 28 8.34 7.12 4.27
C LEU A 28 7.12 7.59 5.07
N TRP A 29 7.13 7.39 6.39
CA TRP A 29 6.00 7.71 7.24
C TRP A 29 5.87 9.21 7.50
N GLU A 30 6.95 9.97 7.42
CA GLU A 30 6.93 11.42 7.43
C GLU A 30 6.17 11.96 6.20
N VAL A 31 6.50 11.47 4.99
CA VAL A 31 5.77 11.81 3.76
C VAL A 31 4.31 11.40 3.84
N VAL A 32 4.03 10.18 4.27
CA VAL A 32 2.66 9.64 4.33
C VAL A 32 1.80 10.41 5.33
N ASN A 33 2.28 10.60 6.55
CA ASN A 33 1.50 11.23 7.62
C ASN A 33 1.46 12.76 7.48
N GLY A 34 2.56 13.36 7.04
CA GLY A 34 2.65 14.79 6.76
C GLY A 34 1.95 15.20 5.48
N ARG A 35 1.73 14.25 4.57
CA ARG A 35 1.12 14.47 3.24
C ARG A 35 1.89 15.49 2.38
N ASN A 36 3.17 15.71 2.72
CA ASN A 36 4.06 16.64 2.06
C ASN A 36 5.31 15.93 1.55
N PRO A 37 5.93 16.43 0.46
CA PRO A 37 7.23 15.93 0.07
C PRO A 37 8.29 16.34 1.09
N ILE A 38 9.38 15.57 1.13
CA ILE A 38 10.59 15.89 1.90
C ILE A 38 11.80 15.87 0.99
N ASP A 39 12.77 16.75 1.26
CA ASP A 39 13.98 16.91 0.41
C ASP A 39 14.86 15.66 0.41
N ALA A 40 14.84 14.89 1.51
CA ALA A 40 15.60 13.66 1.64
C ALA A 40 15.16 12.52 0.69
N GLU A 41 13.95 12.61 0.12
CA GLU A 41 13.33 11.54 -0.66
C GLU A 41 12.76 12.07 -1.98
N SER A 42 13.52 11.93 -3.06
CA SER A 42 13.12 12.43 -4.41
C SER A 42 11.78 11.87 -4.88
N TRP A 43 11.49 10.61 -4.62
CA TRP A 43 10.21 9.96 -4.97
C TRP A 43 9.00 10.67 -4.34
N SER A 44 9.21 11.36 -3.21
CA SER A 44 8.14 12.08 -2.50
C SER A 44 7.62 13.29 -3.28
N GLN A 45 8.39 13.78 -4.26
CA GLN A 45 7.96 14.84 -5.17
C GLN A 45 6.91 14.33 -6.20
N ASN A 46 6.87 13.02 -6.44
CA ASN A 46 5.93 12.43 -7.37
C ASN A 46 4.49 12.49 -6.81
N MET A 47 3.67 13.32 -7.44
CA MET A 47 2.30 13.56 -7.01
C MET A 47 1.42 12.30 -7.11
N ASP A 48 1.64 11.44 -8.11
CA ASP A 48 0.86 10.20 -8.26
C ASP A 48 1.11 9.24 -7.09
N ILE A 49 2.36 9.13 -6.65
CA ILE A 49 2.71 8.34 -5.45
C ILE A 49 1.99 8.89 -4.23
N ARG A 50 2.05 10.20 -4.02
CA ARG A 50 1.40 10.84 -2.86
C ARG A 50 -0.12 10.71 -2.88
N LYS A 51 -0.75 10.84 -4.06
CA LYS A 51 -2.20 10.62 -4.23
C LYS A 51 -2.62 9.21 -3.83
N ILE A 52 -1.87 8.18 -4.23
CA ILE A 52 -2.17 6.79 -3.85
C ILE A 52 -1.97 6.58 -2.35
N LEU A 53 -0.87 7.08 -1.78
CA LEU A 53 -0.62 6.98 -0.35
C LEU A 53 -1.71 7.71 0.47
N ASP A 54 -2.18 8.86 0.00
CA ASP A 54 -3.29 9.59 0.63
C ASP A 54 -4.62 8.81 0.56
N CYS A 55 -4.88 8.12 -0.55
CA CYS A 55 -6.01 7.19 -0.63
C CYS A 55 -5.86 6.03 0.37
N LEU A 56 -4.67 5.43 0.48
CA LEU A 56 -4.39 4.33 1.41
C LEU A 56 -4.57 4.73 2.88
N LEU A 57 -4.28 6.00 3.25
CA LEU A 57 -4.55 6.52 4.60
C LEU A 57 -6.04 6.44 4.97
N SER A 58 -6.93 6.47 3.98
CA SER A 58 -8.37 6.32 4.18
C SER A 58 -8.83 4.87 4.22
N TYR A 59 -7.93 3.88 4.06
CA TYR A 59 -8.30 2.47 4.12
C TYR A 59 -8.74 2.04 5.53
N SER A 60 -9.58 1.01 5.61
CA SER A 60 -10.26 0.63 6.84
C SER A 60 -9.37 0.08 7.95
N ASN A 61 -8.17 -0.37 7.61
CA ASN A 61 -7.21 -0.94 8.56
C ASN A 61 -5.77 -0.55 8.23
N GLU A 62 -4.84 -0.89 9.13
CA GLU A 62 -3.42 -0.54 9.04
C GLU A 62 -2.55 -1.62 8.36
N PHE A 63 -3.14 -2.74 7.91
CA PHE A 63 -2.35 -3.84 7.33
C PHE A 63 -1.63 -3.47 6.05
N TRP A 64 -2.13 -2.51 5.32
CA TRP A 64 -1.50 -1.99 4.10
C TRP A 64 -0.11 -1.38 4.36
N LYS A 65 0.15 -0.92 5.56
CA LYS A 65 1.44 -0.32 5.93
C LYS A 65 2.60 -1.32 5.86
N TYR A 66 2.34 -2.60 6.16
CA TYR A 66 3.40 -3.62 6.16
C TYR A 66 4.04 -3.83 4.79
N PRO A 67 3.30 -4.19 3.71
CA PRO A 67 3.92 -4.39 2.41
C PRO A 67 4.51 -3.10 1.84
N VAL A 68 3.94 -1.94 2.11
CA VAL A 68 4.49 -0.65 1.67
C VAL A 68 5.85 -0.40 2.34
N SER A 69 5.96 -0.60 3.67
CA SER A 69 7.24 -0.47 4.38
C SER A 69 8.28 -1.48 3.90
N ILE A 70 7.89 -2.74 3.74
CA ILE A 70 8.81 -3.80 3.31
C ILE A 70 9.32 -3.53 1.90
N PHE A 71 8.43 -3.13 0.97
CA PHE A 71 8.82 -2.78 -0.38
C PHE A 71 9.78 -1.58 -0.40
N TYR A 72 9.45 -0.53 0.34
CA TYR A 72 10.30 0.64 0.49
C TYR A 72 11.69 0.26 0.99
N MET A 73 11.79 -0.43 2.12
CA MET A 73 13.07 -0.85 2.70
C MET A 73 13.89 -1.76 1.77
N GLN A 74 13.22 -2.62 1.00
CA GLN A 74 13.89 -3.55 0.10
C GLN A 74 14.46 -2.90 -1.16
N TYR A 75 13.80 -1.86 -1.68
CA TYR A 75 14.09 -1.35 -3.03
C TYR A 75 14.44 0.13 -3.11
N LYS A 76 14.36 0.91 -2.03
CA LYS A 76 14.54 2.36 -2.06
C LYS A 76 15.90 2.85 -2.61
N HIS A 77 16.93 2.04 -2.55
CA HIS A 77 18.27 2.40 -3.04
C HIS A 77 18.48 2.12 -4.54
N ARG A 78 17.44 1.65 -5.23
CA ARG A 78 17.51 1.43 -6.67
C ARG A 78 17.31 2.73 -7.43
N GLU A 79 18.05 2.89 -8.53
CA GLU A 79 17.92 4.07 -9.42
C GLU A 79 16.51 4.23 -10.00
N ASP A 80 15.82 3.11 -10.28
CA ASP A 80 14.46 3.07 -10.82
C ASP A 80 13.37 3.01 -9.73
N PHE A 81 13.72 3.26 -8.47
CA PHE A 81 12.82 3.08 -7.32
C PHE A 81 11.49 3.81 -7.48
N GLU A 82 11.49 5.07 -7.90
CA GLU A 82 10.26 5.86 -8.04
C GLU A 82 9.25 5.19 -8.98
N THR A 83 9.71 4.74 -10.15
CA THR A 83 8.88 4.03 -11.13
C THR A 83 8.35 2.71 -10.58
N LEU A 84 9.21 1.95 -9.91
CA LEU A 84 8.85 0.66 -9.29
C LEU A 84 7.85 0.87 -8.15
N PHE A 85 8.07 1.86 -7.33
CA PHE A 85 7.21 2.15 -6.19
C PHE A 85 5.81 2.59 -6.63
N LEU A 86 5.73 3.45 -7.64
CA LEU A 86 4.45 3.84 -8.23
C LEU A 86 3.71 2.62 -8.80
N LYS A 87 4.40 1.77 -9.57
CA LYS A 87 3.82 0.55 -10.14
C LYS A 87 3.33 -0.41 -9.05
N PHE A 88 4.14 -0.61 -8.00
CA PHE A 88 3.77 -1.40 -6.84
C PHE A 88 2.54 -0.85 -6.13
N LEU A 89 2.53 0.43 -5.81
CA LEU A 89 1.43 1.08 -5.10
C LEU A 89 0.12 0.99 -5.88
N ARG A 90 0.15 1.20 -7.20
CA ARG A 90 -1.03 1.06 -8.07
C ARG A 90 -1.60 -0.35 -8.01
N LYS A 91 -0.77 -1.37 -8.22
CA LYS A 91 -1.20 -2.78 -8.17
C LYS A 91 -1.72 -3.17 -6.77
N PHE A 92 -1.01 -2.74 -5.74
CA PHE A 92 -1.36 -3.02 -4.35
C PHE A 92 -2.69 -2.35 -3.96
N PHE A 93 -2.89 -1.09 -4.34
CA PHE A 93 -4.14 -0.37 -4.10
C PHE A 93 -5.33 -1.07 -4.75
N VAL A 94 -5.17 -1.46 -6.00
CA VAL A 94 -6.17 -2.23 -6.75
C VAL A 94 -6.52 -3.52 -6.03
N MET A 95 -5.54 -4.29 -5.56
CA MET A 95 -5.77 -5.50 -4.78
C MET A 95 -6.60 -5.22 -3.53
N LEU A 96 -6.21 -4.22 -2.74
CA LEU A 96 -6.91 -3.89 -1.50
C LEU A 96 -8.36 -3.52 -1.76
N LEU A 97 -8.62 -2.71 -2.80
CA LEU A 97 -9.97 -2.31 -3.18
C LEU A 97 -10.80 -3.50 -3.62
N THR A 98 -10.24 -4.34 -4.49
CA THR A 98 -10.91 -5.56 -4.99
C THR A 98 -11.28 -6.49 -3.85
N ARG A 99 -10.35 -6.77 -2.94
CA ARG A 99 -10.60 -7.64 -1.79
C ARG A 99 -11.63 -7.07 -0.83
N PHE A 100 -11.62 -5.76 -0.64
CA PHE A 100 -12.63 -5.12 0.18
C PHE A 100 -14.04 -5.23 -0.45
N LEU A 101 -14.13 -5.08 -1.77
CA LEU A 101 -15.40 -5.21 -2.48
C LEU A 101 -15.92 -6.66 -2.46
N GLU A 102 -15.02 -7.67 -2.53
CA GLU A 102 -15.38 -9.09 -2.40
C GLU A 102 -15.90 -9.43 -0.99
N ALA A 103 -15.20 -8.96 0.02
CA ALA A 103 -15.51 -9.26 1.41
C ALA A 103 -15.18 -8.03 2.28
N PRO A 104 -16.17 -7.17 2.61
CA PRO A 104 -15.94 -5.90 3.31
C PRO A 104 -15.61 -6.13 4.80
N THR A 105 -14.64 -7.00 5.08
CA THR A 105 -14.14 -7.31 6.40
C THR A 105 -12.65 -7.00 6.52
N ILE A 106 -12.22 -6.55 7.68
CA ILE A 106 -10.82 -6.22 7.97
C ILE A 106 -9.91 -7.44 7.76
N SER A 107 -10.40 -8.63 8.08
CA SER A 107 -9.62 -9.88 8.01
C SER A 107 -9.44 -10.42 6.59
N ALA A 108 -10.27 -10.02 5.63
CA ALA A 108 -10.24 -10.54 4.27
C ALA A 108 -8.88 -10.36 3.56
N VAL A 109 -8.21 -9.24 3.81
CA VAL A 109 -6.92 -8.91 3.19
C VAL A 109 -5.71 -9.45 3.94
N LYS A 110 -5.87 -9.92 5.19
CA LYS A 110 -4.73 -10.30 6.05
C LYS A 110 -3.88 -11.42 5.47
N GLY A 111 -4.53 -12.46 4.94
CA GLY A 111 -3.83 -13.60 4.34
C GLY A 111 -3.04 -13.21 3.10
N ASP A 112 -3.63 -12.38 2.23
CA ASP A 112 -2.98 -11.92 1.01
C ASP A 112 -1.81 -10.98 1.32
N ILE A 113 -1.95 -10.10 2.30
CA ILE A 113 -0.87 -9.23 2.76
C ILE A 113 0.30 -10.02 3.33
N LEU A 114 0.05 -11.07 4.12
CA LEU A 114 1.13 -11.93 4.65
C LEU A 114 1.88 -12.66 3.53
N LYS A 115 1.15 -13.18 2.53
CA LYS A 115 1.76 -13.79 1.34
C LYS A 115 2.58 -12.78 0.55
N LEU A 116 2.04 -11.59 0.33
CA LEU A 116 2.71 -10.50 -0.36
C LEU A 116 4.01 -10.10 0.33
N ASN A 117 3.99 -9.94 1.66
CA ASN A 117 5.18 -9.63 2.44
C ASN A 117 6.27 -10.70 2.27
N ALA A 118 5.89 -11.97 2.35
CA ALA A 118 6.83 -13.08 2.14
C ALA A 118 7.41 -13.08 0.71
N GLN A 119 6.61 -12.75 -0.28
CA GLN A 119 7.06 -12.65 -1.66
C GLN A 119 8.05 -11.50 -1.85
N ILE A 120 7.74 -10.30 -1.35
CA ILE A 120 8.65 -9.15 -1.44
C ILE A 120 10.01 -9.47 -0.80
N ILE A 121 10.01 -10.09 0.38
CA ILE A 121 11.25 -10.44 1.11
C ILE A 121 12.07 -11.50 0.36
N ASN A 122 11.40 -12.49 -0.24
CA ASN A 122 12.08 -13.64 -0.85
C ASN A 122 12.41 -13.43 -2.33
N THR A 123 11.86 -12.39 -2.96
CA THR A 123 12.05 -12.15 -4.39
C THR A 123 12.94 -10.93 -4.58
N TYR A 124 14.17 -11.16 -5.02
CA TYR A 124 15.09 -10.07 -5.39
C TYR A 124 14.72 -9.37 -6.72
N GLN A 125 13.56 -9.68 -7.27
CA GLN A 125 13.10 -9.11 -8.54
C GLN A 125 12.02 -8.04 -8.28
N PRO A 126 12.29 -6.80 -8.66
CA PRO A 126 11.36 -5.68 -8.47
C PRO A 126 10.14 -5.72 -9.40
N GLU A 127 10.19 -6.52 -10.45
CA GLU A 127 9.06 -6.78 -11.36
C GLU A 127 7.98 -7.66 -10.72
N PHE A 128 7.99 -7.68 -9.42
CA PHE A 128 7.04 -8.36 -8.59
C PHE A 128 5.62 -8.00 -9.00
N THR A 129 5.00 -8.92 -9.68
CA THR A 129 3.56 -8.95 -9.83
C THR A 129 3.03 -9.65 -8.60
N ALA A 130 2.41 -8.95 -7.69
CA ALA A 130 1.88 -9.44 -6.41
C ALA A 130 0.97 -10.68 -6.54
N GLY A 131 1.43 -11.79 -7.10
CA GLY A 131 0.65 -13.02 -7.28
C GLY A 131 -0.67 -12.86 -8.04
N PHE A 132 -0.92 -11.67 -8.56
CA PHE A 132 -2.06 -11.35 -9.42
C PHE A 132 -1.63 -11.65 -10.85
N GLU A 133 -2.03 -12.77 -11.35
CA GLU A 133 -2.12 -12.98 -12.79
C GLU A 133 -3.06 -11.88 -13.29
N GLU A 134 -2.55 -11.00 -14.14
CA GLU A 134 -3.30 -9.84 -14.67
C GLU A 134 -4.68 -10.27 -15.21
N LYS A 135 -4.74 -11.40 -15.86
CA LYS A 135 -5.96 -11.99 -16.40
C LYS A 135 -7.02 -12.34 -15.34
N LYS A 136 -6.61 -12.84 -14.17
CA LYS A 136 -7.55 -13.14 -13.06
C LYS A 136 -8.01 -11.88 -12.34
N THR A 137 -7.27 -10.80 -12.47
CA THR A 137 -7.65 -9.53 -11.87
C THR A 137 -8.72 -8.84 -12.71
N GLU A 138 -8.59 -8.85 -14.03
CA GLU A 138 -9.58 -8.29 -14.97
C GLU A 138 -10.92 -9.05 -14.88
N ASP A 139 -10.91 -10.38 -14.98
CA ASP A 139 -12.12 -11.20 -14.84
C ASP A 139 -12.82 -11.01 -13.48
N LYS A 140 -12.03 -10.84 -12.41
CA LYS A 140 -12.57 -10.55 -11.07
C LYS A 140 -13.14 -9.13 -10.98
N TYR A 141 -12.59 -8.16 -11.67
CA TYR A 141 -13.13 -6.79 -11.72
C TYR A 141 -14.49 -6.74 -12.38
N GLU A 142 -14.67 -7.40 -13.51
CA GLU A 142 -15.97 -7.45 -14.20
C GLU A 142 -17.04 -8.12 -13.34
N LEU A 143 -16.74 -9.30 -12.79
CA LEU A 143 -17.61 -10.00 -11.88
C LEU A 143 -17.96 -9.21 -10.62
N GLN A 144 -17.01 -8.42 -10.11
CA GLN A 144 -17.24 -7.61 -8.92
C GLN A 144 -17.93 -6.30 -9.21
N ALA A 145 -17.66 -5.67 -10.36
CA ALA A 145 -18.43 -4.51 -10.80
C ALA A 145 -19.89 -4.87 -10.95
N GLU A 146 -20.21 -6.07 -11.44
CA GLU A 146 -21.57 -6.57 -11.56
C GLU A 146 -22.19 -6.90 -10.19
N LYS A 147 -21.44 -7.54 -9.31
CA LYS A 147 -21.85 -7.80 -7.93
C LYS A 147 -22.05 -6.51 -7.14
N VAL A 148 -21.16 -5.55 -7.29
CA VAL A 148 -21.30 -4.21 -6.71
C VAL A 148 -22.52 -3.48 -7.28
N ARG A 149 -22.87 -3.66 -8.55
CA ARG A 149 -24.11 -3.10 -9.12
C ARG A 149 -25.35 -3.75 -8.56
N THR A 150 -25.32 -5.07 -8.28
CA THR A 150 -26.49 -5.82 -7.80
C THR A 150 -26.63 -5.80 -6.28
N ASP A 151 -25.55 -5.86 -5.52
CA ASP A 151 -25.56 -5.96 -4.05
C ASP A 151 -25.38 -4.60 -3.34
N ASN A 152 -25.00 -3.54 -4.04
CA ASN A 152 -24.62 -2.23 -3.49
C ASN A 152 -25.71 -1.47 -2.75
N LEU A 153 -26.94 -1.85 -2.91
CA LEU A 153 -28.05 -1.30 -2.14
C LEU A 153 -28.12 -1.88 -0.72
N LEU A 154 -27.34 -2.93 -0.42
CA LEU A 154 -27.43 -3.71 0.82
C LEU A 154 -26.16 -3.64 1.69
N ILE A 155 -25.03 -3.15 1.17
CA ILE A 155 -23.79 -3.02 1.94
C ILE A 155 -23.88 -1.76 2.79
N LYS A 156 -23.87 -1.93 4.10
CA LYS A 156 -23.70 -0.78 5.02
C LYS A 156 -22.42 -0.06 4.64
N PRO A 157 -22.49 1.21 4.24
CA PRO A 157 -21.35 1.96 3.75
C PRO A 157 -20.25 2.01 4.82
N ASN A 158 -19.06 1.54 4.46
CA ASN A 158 -17.88 1.78 5.28
C ASN A 158 -17.34 3.17 4.92
N ARG A 159 -17.62 4.17 5.76
CA ARG A 159 -17.24 5.57 5.52
C ARG A 159 -15.76 5.78 5.15
N LYS A 160 -14.86 4.93 5.65
CA LYS A 160 -13.44 5.03 5.31
C LYS A 160 -13.18 4.62 3.87
N VAL A 161 -13.79 3.53 3.43
CA VAL A 161 -13.66 3.06 2.03
C VAL A 161 -14.39 3.97 1.07
N GLU A 162 -15.55 4.50 1.45
CA GLU A 162 -16.22 5.53 0.65
C GLU A 162 -15.31 6.75 0.45
N ARG A 163 -14.68 7.24 1.51
CA ARG A 163 -13.72 8.35 1.42
C ARG A 163 -12.55 8.00 0.51
N MET A 164 -12.02 6.77 0.60
CA MET A 164 -10.94 6.30 -0.27
C MET A 164 -11.35 6.30 -1.74
N ILE A 165 -12.55 5.80 -2.06
CA ILE A 165 -13.08 5.78 -3.42
C ILE A 165 -13.33 7.20 -3.93
N LEU A 166 -13.93 8.06 -3.13
CA LEU A 166 -14.18 9.47 -3.50
C LEU A 166 -12.86 10.21 -3.77
N LYS A 167 -11.83 10.00 -2.94
CA LYS A 167 -10.51 10.54 -3.18
C LYS A 167 -9.92 10.04 -4.50
N LEU A 168 -10.01 8.72 -4.75
CA LEU A 168 -9.52 8.14 -6.00
C LEU A 168 -10.20 8.76 -7.22
N LEU A 169 -11.52 8.91 -7.20
CA LEU A 169 -12.27 9.52 -8.29
C LEU A 169 -11.87 10.99 -8.48
N ALA A 170 -11.77 11.75 -7.39
CA ALA A 170 -11.35 13.15 -7.47
C ALA A 170 -9.91 13.30 -8.02
N TYR A 171 -9.01 12.38 -7.67
CA TYR A 171 -7.62 12.40 -8.17
C TYR A 171 -7.48 11.99 -9.64
N GLN A 172 -8.53 11.48 -10.28
CA GLN A 172 -8.56 11.22 -11.72
C GLN A 172 -8.91 12.46 -12.54
N GLU A 173 -9.44 13.50 -11.89
CA GLU A 173 -9.70 14.78 -12.55
C GLU A 173 -8.38 15.49 -12.88
N GLU A 174 -8.20 15.87 -14.15
CA GLU A 174 -6.96 16.53 -14.62
C GLU A 174 -6.66 17.84 -13.89
N THR A 175 -7.69 18.52 -13.42
CA THR A 175 -7.58 19.77 -12.68
C THR A 175 -7.14 19.60 -11.22
N GLN A 176 -7.17 18.36 -10.68
CA GLN A 176 -6.78 18.08 -9.31
C GLN A 176 -5.27 17.83 -9.21
N THR A 177 -4.51 18.90 -9.13
CA THR A 177 -3.03 18.87 -9.06
C THR A 177 -2.48 18.61 -7.67
N ASP A 178 -3.21 18.98 -6.62
CA ASP A 178 -2.79 18.88 -5.22
C ASP A 178 -3.53 17.80 -4.45
N LEU A 179 -3.05 17.47 -3.24
CA LEU A 179 -3.77 16.57 -2.36
C LEU A 179 -5.05 17.24 -1.83
N LEU A 180 -6.13 16.46 -1.77
CA LEU A 180 -7.39 16.92 -1.19
C LEU A 180 -7.22 17.27 0.29
N PRO A 181 -7.99 18.22 0.83
CA PRO A 181 -8.01 18.51 2.27
C PRO A 181 -8.25 17.24 3.10
N SER A 182 -7.61 17.15 4.27
CA SER A 182 -7.72 16.01 5.20
C SER A 182 -9.08 15.92 5.89
#